data_600cce090508c1f79d7c494596f047c4
#
_entry.id   600cce090508c1f79d7c494596f047c4
#
_cell.length_a   1.000
_cell.length_b   1.000
_cell.length_c   1.000
_cell.angle_alpha   90.00
_cell.angle_beta   90.00
_cell.angle_gamma   90.00
#
_symmetry.space_group_name_H-M   'P 1'
#
loop_
_entity.id
_entity.type
_entity.pdbx_description
1 polymer ?
#
loop_
_entity_poly.entity_id
_entity_poly.type
_entity_poly.pdbx_seq_one_letter_code
_entity_poly.pdbx_strand_id
1 'polypeptide(L)'
;DKLCFVIVIPLIHPSNYDLLKISSLPIHLSGSNFIFIQPQKPYLIIDPVRQHYFLFEYSEIQECLKISNNYICKQSHPIYLVHMHGGCESNLLTPVDKIPKSCETRVMKLSNTIFIQLASPNSWLVITNKEEYINVNCKPSDQRYVLSLNHTGILRLNSNCSGYTKSLILNTQNYFSSEIFTNLIPPLDITDSIHINMSEFGNSQLSELSYYPLVID
;
A
#
# COMPACT_ATOMS: atom_id res chain seq x y z
N ASP A 1 5.55 -53.19 28.95
CA ASP A 1 5.25 -51.78 28.72
C ASP A 1 5.66 -51.44 27.27
N LYS A 2 4.69 -50.89 26.51
CA LYS A 2 4.93 -50.45 25.14
C LYS A 2 4.88 -48.93 25.15
N LEU A 3 5.91 -48.27 24.60
CA LEU A 3 5.96 -46.81 24.37
C LEU A 3 5.37 -46.54 22.99
N CYS A 4 4.39 -45.67 22.91
CA CYS A 4 3.76 -45.21 21.68
C CYS A 4 4.14 -43.74 21.43
N PHE A 5 4.71 -43.45 20.30
CA PHE A 5 5.00 -42.07 19.85
C PHE A 5 3.98 -41.69 18.79
N VAL A 6 3.33 -40.53 18.95
CA VAL A 6 2.45 -39.93 17.94
C VAL A 6 3.16 -38.70 17.37
N ILE A 7 3.50 -38.77 16.08
CA ILE A 7 4.09 -37.64 15.37
C ILE A 7 2.98 -37.02 14.53
N VAL A 8 2.64 -35.75 14.80
CA VAL A 8 1.70 -34.97 14.00
C VAL A 8 2.50 -34.11 13.04
N ILE A 9 2.37 -34.41 11.74
CA ILE A 9 3.02 -33.63 10.67
C ILE A 9 1.96 -32.74 10.05
N PRO A 10 2.07 -31.41 10.13
CA PRO A 10 1.17 -30.52 9.44
C PRO A 10 1.37 -30.64 7.93
N LEU A 11 0.30 -30.92 7.19
CA LEU A 11 0.31 -30.92 5.74
C LEU A 11 0.14 -29.50 5.24
N ILE A 12 1.08 -29.03 4.44
CA ILE A 12 1.02 -27.74 3.77
C ILE A 12 0.55 -27.97 2.34
N HIS A 13 -0.43 -27.20 1.88
CA HIS A 13 -0.85 -27.22 0.49
C HIS A 13 0.32 -26.72 -0.39
N PRO A 14 0.67 -27.42 -1.48
CA PRO A 14 1.84 -27.07 -2.29
C PRO A 14 1.68 -25.80 -3.13
N SER A 15 0.49 -25.18 -3.14
CA SER A 15 0.26 -23.94 -3.87
C SER A 15 0.92 -22.76 -3.18
N ASN A 16 1.73 -22.04 -3.93
CA ASN A 16 2.29 -20.77 -3.52
C ASN A 16 1.34 -19.65 -3.92
N TYR A 17 1.26 -18.63 -3.08
CA TYR A 17 0.49 -17.41 -3.32
C TYR A 17 1.38 -16.19 -3.11
N ASP A 18 1.13 -15.15 -3.87
CA ASP A 18 1.78 -13.86 -3.68
C ASP A 18 0.99 -13.06 -2.64
N LEU A 19 1.71 -12.51 -1.64
CA LEU A 19 1.16 -11.61 -0.64
C LEU A 19 1.39 -10.16 -1.07
N LEU A 20 0.32 -9.46 -1.41
CA LEU A 20 0.35 -8.07 -1.84
C LEU A 20 -0.24 -7.17 -0.76
N LYS A 21 0.53 -6.16 -0.33
CA LYS A 21 0.02 -5.11 0.55
C LYS A 21 -0.64 -4.02 -0.31
N ILE A 22 -1.89 -3.71 0.00
CA ILE A 22 -2.65 -2.68 -0.70
C ILE A 22 -2.37 -1.33 -0.04
N SER A 23 -1.97 -0.34 -0.84
CA SER A 23 -1.79 1.03 -0.40
C SER A 23 -2.65 1.95 -1.26
N SER A 24 -3.59 2.64 -0.64
CA SER A 24 -4.44 3.61 -1.34
C SER A 24 -3.64 4.85 -1.71
N LEU A 25 -3.81 5.33 -2.93
CA LEU A 25 -3.23 6.57 -3.44
C LEU A 25 -4.32 7.66 -3.45
N PRO A 26 -4.32 8.61 -2.50
CA PRO A 26 -5.27 9.71 -2.52
C PRO A 26 -5.02 10.62 -3.71
N ILE A 27 -6.09 11.00 -4.40
CA ILE A 27 -6.05 11.91 -5.54
C ILE A 27 -6.62 13.25 -5.10
N HIS A 28 -5.93 14.32 -5.43
CA HIS A 28 -6.36 15.69 -5.11
C HIS A 28 -7.64 16.05 -5.88
N LEU A 29 -8.64 16.52 -5.16
CA LEU A 29 -9.89 17.05 -5.74
C LEU A 29 -9.87 18.57 -5.86
N SER A 30 -9.86 19.24 -4.73
CA SER A 30 -9.83 20.69 -4.67
C SER A 30 -9.39 21.18 -3.28
N GLY A 31 -8.63 22.26 -3.21
CA GLY A 31 -8.15 22.83 -1.95
C GLY A 31 -7.36 21.81 -1.12
N SER A 32 -7.88 21.42 0.03
CA SER A 32 -7.26 20.41 0.90
C SER A 32 -7.96 19.05 0.85
N ASN A 33 -8.91 18.84 -0.07
CA ASN A 33 -9.69 17.61 -0.16
C ASN A 33 -9.04 16.63 -1.12
N PHE A 34 -8.98 15.38 -0.69
CA PHE A 34 -8.47 14.25 -1.45
C PHE A 34 -9.50 13.13 -1.45
N ILE A 35 -9.55 12.36 -2.53
CA ILE A 35 -10.36 11.15 -2.64
C ILE A 35 -9.46 9.93 -2.77
N PHE A 36 -9.84 8.83 -2.16
CA PHE A 36 -9.11 7.57 -2.24
C PHE A 36 -10.06 6.38 -2.24
N ILE A 37 -9.60 5.26 -2.78
CA ILE A 37 -10.31 3.99 -2.73
C ILE A 37 -10.00 3.34 -1.38
N GLN A 38 -11.06 3.01 -0.61
CA GLN A 38 -10.95 2.28 0.64
C GLN A 38 -10.90 0.79 0.34
N PRO A 39 -9.78 0.07 0.55
CA PRO A 39 -9.76 -1.38 0.39
C PRO A 39 -10.59 -2.05 1.48
N GLN A 40 -11.18 -3.19 1.17
CA GLN A 40 -11.92 -3.99 2.15
C GLN A 40 -10.98 -4.53 3.22
N LYS A 41 -9.81 -5.00 2.80
CA LYS A 41 -8.73 -5.45 3.67
C LYS A 41 -7.37 -5.01 3.13
N PRO A 42 -6.36 -4.85 4.01
CA PRO A 42 -5.06 -4.30 3.60
C PRO A 42 -4.16 -5.26 2.83
N TYR A 43 -4.48 -6.55 2.81
CA TYR A 43 -3.67 -7.54 2.11
C TYR A 43 -4.52 -8.35 1.13
N LEU A 44 -4.01 -8.47 -0.08
CA LEU A 44 -4.51 -9.35 -1.12
C LEU A 44 -3.54 -10.51 -1.29
N ILE A 45 -4.06 -11.72 -1.21
CA ILE A 45 -3.30 -12.95 -1.45
C ILE A 45 -3.84 -13.56 -2.73
N ILE A 46 -2.98 -13.75 -3.70
CA ILE A 46 -3.36 -14.16 -5.05
C ILE A 46 -2.45 -15.27 -5.56
N ASP A 47 -3.01 -16.21 -6.30
CA ASP A 47 -2.23 -17.24 -6.95
C ASP A 47 -1.40 -16.66 -8.12
N PRO A 48 -0.25 -17.29 -8.49
CA PRO A 48 0.62 -16.78 -9.55
C PRO A 48 -0.05 -16.65 -10.91
N VAL A 49 -1.08 -17.47 -11.17
CA VAL A 49 -1.86 -17.41 -12.42
C VAL A 49 -3.02 -16.41 -12.36
N ARG A 50 -3.20 -15.74 -11.22
CA ARG A 50 -4.22 -14.70 -10.97
C ARG A 50 -5.66 -15.16 -11.23
N GLN A 51 -5.95 -16.40 -10.89
CA GLN A 51 -7.30 -16.97 -11.00
C GLN A 51 -8.04 -16.94 -9.67
N HIS A 52 -7.31 -17.07 -8.55
CA HIS A 52 -7.87 -17.17 -7.22
C HIS A 52 -7.25 -16.13 -6.32
N TYR A 53 -8.07 -15.54 -5.45
CA TYR A 53 -7.59 -14.60 -4.45
C TYR A 53 -8.40 -14.70 -3.15
N PHE A 54 -7.85 -14.16 -2.08
CA PHE A 54 -8.52 -13.90 -0.83
C PHE A 54 -7.88 -12.69 -0.13
N LEU A 55 -8.58 -12.13 0.83
CA LEU A 55 -8.17 -10.91 1.51
C LEU A 55 -7.87 -11.21 2.98
N PHE A 56 -6.78 -10.62 3.49
CA PHE A 56 -6.36 -10.76 4.87
C PHE A 56 -6.31 -9.41 5.58
N GLU A 57 -6.67 -9.45 6.87
CA GLU A 57 -6.40 -8.38 7.82
C GLU A 57 -4.94 -8.48 8.31
N TYR A 58 -4.46 -7.38 8.89
CA TYR A 58 -3.14 -7.36 9.49
C TYR A 58 -2.98 -8.40 10.60
N SER A 59 -3.98 -8.55 11.48
CA SER A 59 -3.99 -9.56 12.55
C SER A 59 -3.84 -10.98 12.03
N GLU A 60 -4.45 -11.27 10.89
CA GLU A 60 -4.40 -12.60 10.29
C GLU A 60 -3.01 -12.95 9.74
N ILE A 61 -2.30 -11.96 9.18
CA ILE A 61 -0.89 -12.14 8.77
C ILE A 61 0.01 -12.38 9.98
N GLN A 62 -0.26 -11.72 11.12
CA GLN A 62 0.52 -11.92 12.34
C GLN A 62 0.35 -13.33 12.96
N GLU A 63 -0.78 -13.99 12.71
CA GLU A 63 -1.01 -15.37 13.15
C GLU A 63 -0.31 -16.41 12.26
N CYS A 64 0.19 -16.00 11.10
CA CYS A 64 0.92 -16.88 10.20
C CYS A 64 2.31 -17.20 10.73
N LEU A 65 2.77 -18.43 10.53
CA LEU A 65 4.14 -18.81 10.80
C LEU A 65 5.07 -18.22 9.73
N LYS A 66 5.96 -17.32 10.12
CA LYS A 66 6.96 -16.74 9.23
C LYS A 66 8.19 -17.63 9.17
N ILE A 67 8.57 -18.07 7.97
CA ILE A 67 9.79 -18.83 7.71
C ILE A 67 10.57 -18.09 6.63
N SER A 68 11.67 -17.44 7.01
CA SER A 68 12.45 -16.55 6.13
C SER A 68 11.55 -15.48 5.50
N ASN A 69 11.39 -15.50 4.17
CA ASN A 69 10.53 -14.55 3.43
C ASN A 69 9.11 -15.09 3.13
N ASN A 70 8.80 -16.30 3.62
CA ASN A 70 7.53 -16.95 3.36
C ASN A 70 6.64 -16.94 4.61
N TYR A 71 5.33 -16.97 4.39
CA TYR A 71 4.33 -17.12 5.44
C TYR A 71 3.57 -18.44 5.24
N ILE A 72 3.39 -19.18 6.32
CA ILE A 72 2.52 -20.36 6.35
C ILE A 72 1.31 -19.97 7.17
N CYS A 73 0.17 -19.83 6.51
CA CYS A 73 -1.06 -19.37 7.14
C CYS A 73 -2.10 -20.48 7.16
N LYS A 74 -2.92 -20.47 8.23
CA LYS A 74 -4.12 -21.28 8.25
C LYS A 74 -5.15 -20.65 7.33
N GLN A 75 -5.64 -21.40 6.36
CA GLN A 75 -6.70 -20.94 5.49
C GLN A 75 -8.03 -20.97 6.24
N SER A 76 -8.58 -19.81 6.55
CA SER A 76 -9.87 -19.65 7.25
C SER A 76 -10.91 -18.92 6.39
N HIS A 77 -10.49 -18.35 5.23
CA HIS A 77 -11.35 -17.56 4.36
C HIS A 77 -11.74 -18.29 3.10
N PRO A 78 -12.89 -17.94 2.51
CA PRO A 78 -13.25 -18.42 1.18
C PRO A 78 -12.24 -17.92 0.16
N ILE A 79 -11.94 -18.77 -0.83
CA ILE A 79 -11.14 -18.41 -2.00
C ILE A 79 -12.12 -17.92 -3.07
N TYR A 80 -11.85 -16.74 -3.61
CA TYR A 80 -12.66 -16.12 -4.65
C TYR A 80 -12.02 -16.31 -6.02
N LEU A 81 -12.85 -16.46 -7.05
CA LEU A 81 -12.41 -16.44 -8.43
C LEU A 81 -12.34 -14.99 -8.91
N VAL A 82 -11.17 -14.56 -9.42
CA VAL A 82 -10.91 -13.17 -9.87
C VAL A 82 -11.96 -12.72 -10.88
N HIS A 83 -12.32 -13.58 -11.83
CA HIS A 83 -13.26 -13.23 -12.92
C HIS A 83 -14.75 -13.33 -12.54
N MET A 84 -15.08 -14.04 -11.48
CA MET A 84 -16.47 -14.29 -11.09
C MET A 84 -16.92 -13.44 -9.90
N HIS A 85 -16.00 -13.10 -9.02
CA HIS A 85 -16.31 -12.36 -7.81
C HIS A 85 -15.73 -10.95 -7.89
N GLY A 86 -16.26 -10.09 -8.73
CA GLY A 86 -15.77 -8.74 -9.02
C GLY A 86 -15.57 -7.82 -7.80
N GLY A 87 -14.72 -8.23 -6.86
CA GLY A 87 -14.30 -7.41 -5.72
C GLY A 87 -13.51 -6.18 -6.19
N CYS A 88 -13.46 -5.14 -5.37
CA CYS A 88 -12.71 -3.93 -5.70
C CYS A 88 -11.24 -4.26 -5.98
N GLU A 89 -10.59 -4.96 -5.05
CA GLU A 89 -9.16 -5.24 -5.08
C GLU A 89 -8.79 -6.10 -6.29
N SER A 90 -9.60 -7.11 -6.61
CA SER A 90 -9.35 -7.97 -7.78
C SER A 90 -9.51 -7.23 -9.09
N ASN A 91 -10.49 -6.33 -9.19
CA ASN A 91 -10.69 -5.51 -10.38
C ASN A 91 -9.57 -4.50 -10.62
N LEU A 92 -8.91 -4.04 -9.55
CA LEU A 92 -7.78 -3.11 -9.63
C LEU A 92 -6.44 -3.77 -9.96
N LEU A 93 -6.38 -5.11 -10.03
CA LEU A 93 -5.18 -5.82 -10.49
C LEU A 93 -4.91 -5.67 -11.99
N THR A 94 -5.92 -5.28 -12.74
CA THR A 94 -5.81 -4.94 -14.16
C THR A 94 -5.94 -3.43 -14.33
N PRO A 95 -5.26 -2.83 -15.33
CA PRO A 95 -5.47 -1.43 -15.65
C PRO A 95 -6.95 -1.15 -15.92
N VAL A 96 -7.50 -0.15 -15.26
CA VAL A 96 -8.89 0.27 -15.42
C VAL A 96 -8.92 1.77 -15.78
N ASP A 97 -9.80 2.14 -16.71
CA ASP A 97 -9.99 3.54 -17.08
C ASP A 97 -10.86 4.30 -16.07
N LYS A 98 -11.74 3.58 -15.39
CA LYS A 98 -12.68 4.13 -14.40
C LYS A 98 -12.66 3.31 -13.11
N ILE A 99 -12.95 3.95 -11.99
CA ILE A 99 -13.07 3.26 -10.71
C ILE A 99 -14.21 2.23 -10.81
N PRO A 100 -13.94 0.94 -10.51
CA PRO A 100 -14.98 -0.08 -10.50
C PRO A 100 -16.09 0.25 -9.51
N LYS A 101 -17.34 -0.03 -9.86
CA LYS A 101 -18.50 0.20 -8.98
C LYS A 101 -18.45 -0.57 -7.65
N SER A 102 -17.66 -1.65 -7.62
CA SER A 102 -17.41 -2.44 -6.40
C SER A 102 -16.47 -1.76 -5.42
N CYS A 103 -15.81 -0.65 -5.82
CA CYS A 103 -14.87 0.06 -4.96
C CYS A 103 -15.57 1.16 -4.16
N GLU A 104 -15.41 1.11 -2.84
CA GLU A 104 -15.81 2.20 -1.96
C GLU A 104 -14.79 3.34 -2.06
N THR A 105 -15.27 4.56 -2.26
CA THR A 105 -14.43 5.75 -2.27
C THR A 105 -14.71 6.60 -1.05
N ARG A 106 -13.67 7.23 -0.49
CA ARG A 106 -13.77 8.15 0.64
C ARG A 106 -13.05 9.44 0.36
N VAL A 107 -13.56 10.51 0.93
CA VAL A 107 -12.94 11.84 0.89
C VAL A 107 -12.25 12.11 2.21
N MET A 108 -11.03 12.63 2.14
CA MET A 108 -10.26 13.07 3.30
C MET A 108 -9.86 14.52 3.13
N LYS A 109 -9.80 15.27 4.25
CA LYS A 109 -9.25 16.62 4.29
C LYS A 109 -7.84 16.58 4.86
N LEU A 110 -6.89 17.10 4.12
CA LEU A 110 -5.48 17.10 4.50
C LEU A 110 -5.09 18.45 5.10
N SER A 111 -4.59 18.44 6.34
CA SER A 111 -4.08 19.64 7.01
C SER A 111 -2.58 19.80 6.85
N ASN A 112 -1.84 18.70 6.91
CA ASN A 112 -0.38 18.65 6.86
C ASN A 112 0.08 17.63 5.82
N THR A 113 1.31 17.78 5.33
CA THR A 113 1.94 16.78 4.48
C THR A 113 2.11 15.45 5.20
N ILE A 114 1.73 14.37 4.56
CA ILE A 114 1.85 12.99 5.08
C ILE A 114 2.90 12.25 4.26
N PHE A 115 3.79 11.54 4.97
CA PHE A 115 4.79 10.64 4.39
C PHE A 115 4.51 9.22 4.90
N ILE A 116 4.21 8.31 4.00
CA ILE A 116 3.93 6.90 4.31
C ILE A 116 5.02 6.05 3.66
N GLN A 117 5.76 5.30 4.48
CA GLN A 117 6.76 4.37 3.96
C GLN A 117 6.07 3.23 3.21
N LEU A 118 6.51 2.98 1.99
CA LEU A 118 6.02 1.88 1.16
C LEU A 118 6.81 0.60 1.44
N ALA A 119 6.28 -0.54 1.01
CA ALA A 119 6.98 -1.83 1.09
C ALA A 119 8.26 -1.86 0.24
N SER A 120 8.30 -1.08 -0.85
CA SER A 120 9.53 -0.90 -1.63
C SER A 120 10.57 -0.14 -0.82
N PRO A 121 11.84 -0.58 -0.80
CA PRO A 121 12.91 0.09 -0.07
C PRO A 121 13.05 1.55 -0.49
N ASN A 122 13.38 2.41 0.47
CA ASN A 122 13.67 3.83 0.26
C ASN A 122 12.59 4.57 -0.55
N SER A 123 11.34 4.16 -0.39
CA SER A 123 10.18 4.70 -1.11
C SER A 123 9.11 5.17 -0.14
N TRP A 124 8.56 6.34 -0.41
CA TRP A 124 7.49 6.94 0.39
C TRP A 124 6.37 7.44 -0.51
N LEU A 125 5.15 7.17 -0.11
CA LEU A 125 3.99 7.88 -0.62
C LEU A 125 3.94 9.24 0.09
N VAL A 126 3.93 10.31 -0.67
CA VAL A 126 3.82 11.69 -0.15
C VAL A 126 2.50 12.26 -0.60
N ILE A 127 1.74 12.79 0.36
CA ILE A 127 0.45 13.43 0.13
C ILE A 127 0.53 14.84 0.73
N THR A 128 0.34 15.86 -0.10
CA THR A 128 0.42 17.26 0.34
C THR A 128 -0.65 18.12 -0.31
N ASN A 129 -1.22 19.05 0.44
CA ASN A 129 -2.17 20.04 -0.06
C ASN A 129 -1.49 21.33 -0.53
N LYS A 130 -0.17 21.43 -0.34
CA LYS A 130 0.66 22.57 -0.73
C LYS A 130 1.94 22.03 -1.34
N GLU A 131 2.60 22.85 -2.14
CA GLU A 131 3.91 22.49 -2.65
C GLU A 131 4.89 22.20 -1.51
N GLU A 132 5.43 20.99 -1.48
CA GLU A 132 6.41 20.54 -0.49
C GLU A 132 7.77 20.43 -1.14
N TYR A 133 8.78 21.00 -0.49
CA TYR A 133 10.17 20.99 -0.97
C TYR A 133 11.00 20.01 -0.14
N ILE A 134 11.67 19.10 -0.82
CA ILE A 134 12.55 18.10 -0.22
C ILE A 134 13.98 18.40 -0.68
N ASN A 135 14.84 18.76 0.27
CA ASN A 135 16.26 18.91 0.01
C ASN A 135 16.91 17.52 0.05
N VAL A 136 17.47 17.07 -1.04
CA VAL A 136 18.15 15.78 -1.13
C VAL A 136 19.65 15.99 -1.13
N ASN A 137 20.33 15.22 -0.28
CA ASN A 137 21.79 15.20 -0.19
C ASN A 137 22.28 13.77 -0.41
N CYS A 138 23.20 13.58 -1.34
CA CYS A 138 23.74 12.28 -1.73
C CYS A 138 25.25 12.19 -1.46
N LYS A 139 25.67 11.12 -0.80
CA LYS A 139 27.10 10.80 -0.56
C LYS A 139 27.58 9.79 -1.60
N PRO A 140 28.86 9.75 -1.98
CA PRO A 140 29.98 10.60 -1.52
C PRO A 140 30.12 11.91 -2.29
N SER A 141 29.36 12.12 -3.35
CA SER A 141 29.53 13.24 -4.29
C SER A 141 29.10 14.61 -3.74
N ASP A 142 28.50 14.64 -2.54
CA ASP A 142 27.92 15.85 -1.91
C ASP A 142 26.92 16.59 -2.84
N GLN A 143 26.33 15.85 -3.78
CA GLN A 143 25.31 16.38 -4.67
C GLN A 143 24.07 16.77 -3.88
N ARG A 144 23.65 18.01 -4.07
CA ARG A 144 22.45 18.55 -3.43
C ARG A 144 21.48 18.99 -4.50
N TYR A 145 20.21 18.59 -4.37
CA TYR A 145 19.15 19.05 -5.23
C TYR A 145 17.85 19.18 -4.43
N VAL A 146 16.94 19.95 -4.99
CA VAL A 146 15.62 20.19 -4.38
C VAL A 146 14.58 19.56 -5.27
N LEU A 147 13.74 18.73 -4.65
CA LEU A 147 12.56 18.17 -5.29
C LEU A 147 11.34 18.95 -4.84
N SER A 148 10.47 19.31 -5.78
CA SER A 148 9.17 19.89 -5.51
C SER A 148 8.10 18.82 -5.73
N LEU A 149 7.25 18.63 -4.73
CA LEU A 149 6.13 17.70 -4.77
C LEU A 149 4.82 18.45 -4.61
N ASN A 150 3.88 18.14 -5.51
CA ASN A 150 2.53 18.66 -5.48
C ASN A 150 1.53 17.50 -5.37
N HIS A 151 0.54 17.65 -4.48
CA HIS A 151 -0.55 16.71 -4.26
C HIS A 151 -0.08 15.33 -3.82
N THR A 152 -0.23 14.31 -4.66
CA THR A 152 0.12 12.93 -4.33
C THR A 152 1.24 12.46 -5.25
N GLY A 153 2.29 11.90 -4.67
CA GLY A 153 3.41 11.35 -5.42
C GLY A 153 4.15 10.25 -4.67
N ILE A 154 4.91 9.46 -5.42
CA ILE A 154 5.83 8.47 -4.84
C ILE A 154 7.23 9.04 -4.92
N LEU A 155 7.84 9.26 -3.76
CA LEU A 155 9.23 9.63 -3.62
C LEU A 155 10.08 8.37 -3.45
N ARG A 156 11.09 8.22 -4.31
CA ARG A 156 12.10 7.17 -4.16
C ARG A 156 13.47 7.82 -4.10
N LEU A 157 14.25 7.49 -3.08
CA LEU A 157 15.61 7.96 -2.93
C LEU A 157 16.60 6.81 -3.12
N ASN A 158 17.75 7.12 -3.72
CA ASN A 158 18.85 6.17 -3.80
C ASN A 158 19.40 5.89 -2.40
N SER A 159 19.99 4.71 -2.19
CA SER A 159 20.50 4.25 -0.89
C SER A 159 21.57 5.14 -0.26
N ASN A 160 22.27 5.92 -1.08
CA ASN A 160 23.30 6.86 -0.63
C ASN A 160 22.78 8.31 -0.45
N CYS A 161 21.48 8.55 -0.58
CA CYS A 161 20.86 9.86 -0.47
C CYS A 161 20.01 9.96 0.80
N SER A 162 19.87 11.15 1.35
CA SER A 162 18.93 11.48 2.42
C SER A 162 18.08 12.67 2.02
N GLY A 163 16.79 12.62 2.35
CA GLY A 163 15.85 13.70 2.09
C GLY A 163 15.53 14.49 3.35
N TYR A 164 15.46 15.80 3.22
CA TYR A 164 15.18 16.71 4.33
C TYR A 164 14.00 17.59 3.98
N THR A 165 12.98 17.59 4.82
CA THR A 165 11.86 18.52 4.78
C THR A 165 11.92 19.46 5.98
N LYS A 166 10.94 20.36 6.11
CA LYS A 166 10.83 21.22 7.29
C LYS A 166 10.51 20.44 8.58
N SER A 167 9.87 19.28 8.46
CA SER A 167 9.31 18.53 9.58
C SER A 167 9.98 17.19 9.85
N LEU A 168 10.68 16.60 8.87
CA LEU A 168 11.24 15.26 9.00
C LEU A 168 12.47 15.02 8.13
N ILE A 169 13.18 13.96 8.44
CA ILE A 169 14.34 13.46 7.69
C ILE A 169 13.98 12.08 7.14
N LEU A 170 14.16 11.91 5.85
CA LEU A 170 14.00 10.64 5.15
C LEU A 170 15.37 9.99 5.01
N ASN A 171 15.62 9.00 5.87
CA ASN A 171 16.85 8.23 5.81
C ASN A 171 16.66 7.02 4.93
N THR A 172 17.64 6.77 4.07
CA THR A 172 17.68 5.59 3.22
C THR A 172 18.51 4.49 3.85
N GLN A 173 18.19 3.25 3.54
CA GLN A 173 18.94 2.08 3.94
C GLN A 173 19.64 1.47 2.74
N ASN A 174 20.79 0.84 2.97
CA ASN A 174 21.50 0.10 1.94
C ASN A 174 20.78 -1.24 1.72
N TYR A 175 20.06 -1.36 0.61
CA TYR A 175 19.50 -2.62 0.16
C TYR A 175 20.29 -3.13 -1.04
N PHE A 176 20.76 -4.35 -0.95
CA PHE A 176 21.31 -5.09 -2.09
C PHE A 176 20.16 -5.85 -2.76
N SER A 177 19.30 -5.14 -3.48
CA SER A 177 18.25 -5.77 -4.27
C SER A 177 18.44 -5.38 -5.73
N SER A 178 18.48 -6.38 -6.60
CA SER A 178 18.60 -6.22 -8.05
C SER A 178 17.25 -5.99 -8.75
N GLU A 179 16.16 -5.81 -8.01
CA GLU A 179 14.83 -5.67 -8.59
C GLU A 179 14.53 -4.21 -8.90
N ILE A 180 14.33 -3.93 -10.19
CA ILE A 180 13.86 -2.62 -10.68
C ILE A 180 12.33 -2.68 -10.75
N PHE A 181 11.65 -2.02 -9.82
CA PHE A 181 10.21 -1.84 -9.90
C PHE A 181 9.89 -0.55 -10.66
N THR A 182 9.26 -0.68 -11.80
CA THR A 182 8.64 0.44 -12.51
C THR A 182 7.17 0.54 -12.05
N ASN A 183 6.89 1.44 -11.13
CA ASN A 183 5.51 1.74 -10.75
C ASN A 183 4.96 2.79 -11.72
N LEU A 184 4.30 2.34 -12.78
CA LEU A 184 3.45 3.19 -13.60
C LEU A 184 2.13 3.36 -12.87
N ILE A 185 1.86 4.57 -12.39
CA ILE A 185 0.53 4.96 -11.94
C ILE A 185 -0.21 5.40 -13.21
N PRO A 186 -1.21 4.62 -13.69
CA PRO A 186 -1.99 5.06 -14.83
C PRO A 186 -2.77 6.34 -14.45
N PRO A 187 -2.91 7.31 -15.35
CA PRO A 187 -3.82 8.44 -15.12
C PRO A 187 -5.24 7.90 -15.03
N LEU A 188 -5.85 8.01 -13.84
CA LEU A 188 -7.26 7.69 -13.62
C LEU A 188 -8.09 8.94 -13.93
N ASP A 189 -8.98 8.86 -14.88
CA ASP A 189 -10.00 9.89 -15.12
C ASP A 189 -11.14 9.71 -14.10
N ILE A 190 -11.23 10.66 -13.18
CA ILE A 190 -12.18 10.61 -12.06
C ILE A 190 -13.42 11.46 -12.36
N THR A 191 -13.37 12.29 -13.39
CA THR A 191 -14.37 13.35 -13.61
C THR A 191 -15.78 12.84 -13.85
N ASP A 192 -15.94 11.67 -14.46
CA ASP A 192 -17.28 11.15 -14.85
C ASP A 192 -17.91 10.16 -13.85
N SER A 193 -17.18 9.71 -12.83
CA SER A 193 -17.65 8.59 -11.99
C SER A 193 -18.06 8.99 -10.57
N ILE A 194 -17.85 10.24 -10.16
CA ILE A 194 -18.10 10.67 -8.79
C ILE A 194 -19.05 11.86 -8.76
N HIS A 195 -20.35 11.61 -8.56
CA HIS A 195 -21.30 12.62 -8.12
C HIS A 195 -21.10 12.84 -6.61
N ILE A 196 -20.11 13.68 -6.26
CA ILE A 196 -19.90 14.07 -4.86
C ILE A 196 -20.85 15.24 -4.57
N ASN A 197 -21.86 14.98 -3.74
CA ASN A 197 -22.67 16.06 -3.19
C ASN A 197 -21.88 16.74 -2.08
N MET A 198 -21.16 17.83 -2.42
CA MET A 198 -20.29 18.57 -1.50
C MET A 198 -21.04 19.20 -0.31
N SER A 199 -22.38 19.23 -0.32
CA SER A 199 -23.19 19.78 0.77
C SER A 199 -23.30 18.87 2.00
N GLU A 200 -22.94 17.58 1.89
CA GLU A 200 -23.01 16.61 2.99
C GLU A 200 -21.75 16.55 3.86
N PHE A 201 -20.68 17.26 3.50
CA PHE A 201 -19.40 17.23 4.23
C PHE A 201 -19.31 18.29 5.33
N GLY A 202 -20.41 18.50 6.07
CA GLY A 202 -20.40 19.25 7.31
C GLY A 202 -19.81 18.42 8.46
N ASN A 203 -18.60 18.76 8.91
CA ASN A 203 -18.04 18.41 10.23
C ASN A 203 -17.96 16.92 10.65
N SER A 204 -17.70 15.99 9.77
CA SER A 204 -17.24 14.67 10.23
C SER A 204 -15.79 14.77 10.71
N GLN A 205 -15.60 14.61 12.02
CA GLN A 205 -14.30 14.45 12.64
C GLN A 205 -13.57 13.28 11.96
N LEU A 206 -12.38 13.55 11.47
CA LEU A 206 -11.44 12.54 11.05
C LEU A 206 -11.26 11.53 12.18
N SER A 207 -11.77 10.32 12.01
CA SER A 207 -11.27 9.19 12.77
C SER A 207 -9.77 9.09 12.44
N GLU A 208 -8.93 9.21 13.45
CA GLU A 208 -7.50 9.06 13.35
C GLU A 208 -7.19 7.77 12.59
N LEU A 209 -6.57 7.93 11.43
CA LEU A 209 -5.93 6.81 10.75
C LEU A 209 -4.80 6.36 11.67
N SER A 210 -5.04 5.37 12.50
CA SER A 210 -4.00 4.74 13.30
C SER A 210 -3.07 3.98 12.37
N TYR A 211 -2.00 4.65 11.94
CA TYR A 211 -0.90 4.02 11.24
C TYR A 211 -0.04 3.30 12.27
N TYR A 212 -0.07 1.99 12.24
CA TYR A 212 0.94 1.19 12.91
C TYR A 212 2.16 1.12 11.98
N PRO A 213 3.31 1.69 12.39
CA PRO A 213 4.54 1.49 11.63
C PRO A 213 4.91 0.02 11.72
N LEU A 214 4.93 -0.65 10.57
CA LEU A 214 5.56 -1.96 10.44
C LEU A 214 7.07 -1.76 10.50
N VAL A 215 7.66 -1.96 11.66
CA VAL A 215 9.09 -2.27 11.78
C VAL A 215 9.19 -3.75 11.45
N ILE A 216 9.71 -4.05 10.28
CA ILE A 216 10.14 -5.41 9.92
C ILE A 216 11.63 -5.43 10.21
N ASP A 217 11.99 -6.03 11.35
CA ASP A 217 13.36 -6.45 11.65
C ASP A 217 13.74 -7.68 10.80
#